data_e69780e08c4aaaead030d8fd0a6a0479
#
_entry.id   e69780e08c4aaaead030d8fd0a6a0479
#
_cell.length_a   1.000
_cell.length_b   1.000
_cell.length_c   1.000
_cell.angle_alpha   90.00
_cell.angle_beta   90.00
_cell.angle_gamma   90.00
#
_symmetry.space_group_name_H-M   'P 1'
#
loop_
_entity.id
_entity.type
_entity.pdbx_description
1 polymer ?
#
loop_
_entity_poly.entity_id
_entity_poly.type
_entity_poly.pdbx_seq_one_letter_code
_entity_poly.pdbx_strand_id
1 'polypeptide(L)'
;MKYEEIIGLLADSGALMEGHFQLSSGLHSPQYLQCAVALQHPALAEKIGRELAKRWRKAVAGQISAVVSPALGGIIVGHEVGRALGTRSCFTERADGKMTLLRRGFVLGPGLSILVVEDVVTTGRSTLETVEAIRFCGGKPVGVASIANRSGLDNIDGLPLISLITLDIPTFKVNACPQCAAHEPIQKPGSRPATS
;
A
#
# COMPACT_ATOMS: atom_id res chain seq x y z
N MET A 1 -10.50 -6.63 13.09
CA MET A 1 -10.77 -5.19 13.38
C MET A 1 -11.93 -4.71 12.52
N LYS A 2 -12.78 -3.81 13.05
CA LYS A 2 -13.83 -3.12 12.30
C LYS A 2 -13.22 -1.93 11.52
N TYR A 3 -13.97 -1.39 10.56
CA TYR A 3 -13.53 -0.25 9.75
C TYR A 3 -13.15 0.97 10.62
N GLU A 4 -14.03 1.35 11.56
CA GLU A 4 -13.86 2.51 12.43
C GLU A 4 -12.62 2.36 13.34
N GLU A 5 -12.33 1.14 13.79
CA GLU A 5 -11.14 0.85 14.59
C GLU A 5 -9.86 1.08 13.79
N ILE A 6 -9.84 0.71 12.51
CA ILE A 6 -8.67 0.91 11.65
C ILE A 6 -8.48 2.39 11.33
N ILE A 7 -9.57 3.10 11.02
CA ILE A 7 -9.53 4.56 10.80
C ILE A 7 -9.01 5.26 12.05
N GLY A 8 -9.51 4.92 13.25
CA GLY A 8 -9.03 5.48 14.51
C GLY A 8 -7.53 5.27 14.70
N LEU A 9 -7.03 4.04 14.51
CA LEU A 9 -5.60 3.73 14.62
C LEU A 9 -4.73 4.54 13.64
N LEU A 10 -5.20 4.76 12.40
CA LEU A 10 -4.48 5.56 11.41
C LEU A 10 -4.51 7.05 11.76
N ALA A 11 -5.62 7.56 12.27
CA ALA A 11 -5.76 8.94 12.72
C ALA A 11 -4.92 9.21 13.98
N ASP A 12 -5.04 8.36 15.00
CA ASP A 12 -4.32 8.50 16.29
C ASP A 12 -2.79 8.42 16.09
N SER A 13 -2.32 7.64 15.11
CA SER A 13 -0.91 7.59 14.75
C SER A 13 -0.44 8.79 13.91
N GLY A 14 -1.34 9.65 13.45
CA GLY A 14 -1.04 10.74 12.51
C GLY A 14 -0.83 10.29 11.07
N ALA A 15 -1.14 9.03 10.74
CA ALA A 15 -1.02 8.51 9.38
C ALA A 15 -2.14 9.00 8.46
N LEU A 16 -3.36 9.15 8.98
CA LEU A 16 -4.47 9.78 8.29
C LEU A 16 -4.61 11.21 8.80
N MET A 17 -4.38 12.16 7.91
CA MET A 17 -4.37 13.59 8.21
C MET A 17 -5.52 14.30 7.51
N GLU A 18 -6.11 15.30 8.17
CA GLU A 18 -7.06 16.24 7.61
C GLU A 18 -6.39 17.60 7.40
N GLY A 19 -6.72 18.30 6.31
CA GLY A 19 -6.10 19.58 5.96
C GLY A 19 -6.18 19.84 4.47
N HIS A 20 -5.43 20.84 3.97
CA HIS A 20 -5.34 21.17 2.56
C HIS A 20 -4.03 20.65 1.97
N PHE A 21 -4.09 19.57 1.20
CA PHE A 21 -2.90 18.89 0.69
C PHE A 21 -2.77 18.97 -0.82
N GLN A 22 -1.55 19.24 -1.31
CA GLN A 22 -1.20 19.07 -2.71
C GLN A 22 -0.61 17.66 -2.91
N LEU A 23 -1.25 16.85 -3.74
CA LEU A 23 -0.80 15.52 -4.11
C LEU A 23 0.30 15.58 -5.18
N SER A 24 1.05 14.47 -5.36
CA SER A 24 2.08 14.34 -6.41
C SER A 24 1.53 14.50 -7.83
N SER A 25 0.24 14.24 -8.04
CA SER A 25 -0.48 14.48 -9.29
C SER A 25 -0.76 15.96 -9.57
N GLY A 26 -0.49 16.86 -8.61
CA GLY A 26 -0.87 18.27 -8.66
C GLY A 26 -2.31 18.56 -8.26
N LEU A 27 -3.12 17.52 -7.98
CA LEU A 27 -4.46 17.69 -7.45
C LEU A 27 -4.41 18.04 -5.95
N HIS A 28 -5.47 18.67 -5.46
CA HIS A 28 -5.66 18.98 -4.05
C HIS A 28 -6.60 18.01 -3.38
N SER A 29 -6.40 17.79 -2.06
CA SER A 29 -7.21 16.87 -1.28
C SER A 29 -7.40 17.39 0.14
N PRO A 30 -8.59 17.19 0.77
CA PRO A 30 -8.81 17.52 2.18
C PRO A 30 -8.23 16.49 3.13
N GLN A 31 -7.76 15.36 2.63
CA GLN A 31 -7.17 14.31 3.44
C GLN A 31 -5.91 13.75 2.78
N TYR A 32 -4.97 13.30 3.60
CA TYR A 32 -3.76 12.63 3.15
C TYR A 32 -3.47 11.41 4.03
N LEU A 33 -3.17 10.28 3.38
CA LEU A 33 -2.78 9.06 4.07
C LEU A 33 -1.30 8.76 3.82
N GLN A 34 -0.52 8.68 4.92
CA GLN A 34 0.89 8.29 4.92
C GLN A 34 1.09 7.08 5.83
N CYS A 35 0.93 5.89 5.29
CA CYS A 35 1.00 4.64 6.07
C CYS A 35 2.33 4.44 6.79
N ALA A 36 3.44 4.96 6.26
CA ALA A 36 4.74 4.88 6.92
C ALA A 36 4.74 5.49 8.34
N VAL A 37 3.88 6.49 8.60
CA VAL A 37 3.74 7.11 9.94
C VAL A 37 3.11 6.13 10.93
N ALA A 38 2.13 5.33 10.53
CA ALA A 38 1.59 4.25 11.37
C ALA A 38 2.59 3.10 11.51
N LEU A 39 3.23 2.73 10.40
CA LEU A 39 4.13 1.57 10.32
C LEU A 39 5.48 1.78 11.02
N GLN A 40 5.86 3.02 11.37
CA GLN A 40 7.03 3.27 12.21
C GLN A 40 6.88 2.72 13.64
N HIS A 41 5.64 2.44 14.08
CA HIS A 41 5.35 1.84 15.38
C HIS A 41 5.23 0.31 15.25
N PRO A 42 6.23 -0.49 15.69
CA PRO A 42 6.25 -1.93 15.45
C PRO A 42 5.01 -2.67 15.94
N ALA A 43 4.48 -2.31 17.11
CA ALA A 43 3.26 -2.93 17.65
C ALA A 43 2.02 -2.67 16.77
N LEU A 44 1.91 -1.47 16.16
CA LEU A 44 0.84 -1.14 15.25
C LEU A 44 1.03 -1.82 13.89
N ALA A 45 2.27 -1.84 13.38
CA ALA A 45 2.61 -2.55 12.15
C ALA A 45 2.27 -4.06 12.25
N GLU A 46 2.60 -4.69 13.38
CA GLU A 46 2.23 -6.07 13.69
C GLU A 46 0.71 -6.27 13.70
N LYS A 47 -0.04 -5.39 14.39
CA LYS A 47 -1.50 -5.45 14.46
C LYS A 47 -2.14 -5.37 13.08
N ILE A 48 -1.67 -4.46 12.24
CA ILE A 48 -2.07 -4.27 10.84
C ILE A 48 -1.76 -5.53 10.01
N GLY A 49 -0.53 -6.04 10.07
CA GLY A 49 -0.11 -7.22 9.34
C GLY A 49 -0.90 -8.47 9.70
N ARG A 50 -1.16 -8.68 10.99
CA ARG A 50 -2.00 -9.80 11.47
C ARG A 50 -3.45 -9.70 10.95
N GLU A 51 -4.04 -8.51 10.94
CA GLU A 51 -5.41 -8.34 10.47
C GLU A 51 -5.50 -8.55 8.94
N LEU A 52 -4.52 -8.07 8.16
CA LEU A 52 -4.43 -8.34 6.73
C LEU A 52 -4.32 -9.84 6.45
N ALA A 53 -3.41 -10.52 7.13
CA ALA A 53 -3.22 -11.97 6.99
C ALA A 53 -4.50 -12.75 7.36
N LYS A 54 -5.22 -12.32 8.41
CA LYS A 54 -6.49 -12.89 8.81
C LYS A 54 -7.57 -12.71 7.74
N ARG A 55 -7.71 -11.50 7.18
CA ARG A 55 -8.70 -11.23 6.12
C ARG A 55 -8.37 -12.02 4.85
N TRP A 56 -7.10 -12.08 4.49
CA TRP A 56 -6.64 -12.87 3.36
C TRP A 56 -7.04 -14.35 3.50
N ARG A 57 -6.70 -14.99 4.62
CA ARG A 57 -7.03 -16.40 4.88
C ARG A 57 -8.52 -16.68 4.86
N LYS A 58 -9.35 -15.69 5.24
CA LYS A 58 -10.82 -15.82 5.22
C LYS A 58 -11.38 -15.72 3.81
N ALA A 59 -10.80 -14.87 2.95
CA ALA A 59 -11.31 -14.55 1.63
C ALA A 59 -10.78 -15.50 0.54
N VAL A 60 -9.53 -15.96 0.68
CA VAL A 60 -8.84 -16.73 -0.36
C VAL A 60 -8.27 -18.02 0.24
N ALA A 61 -8.66 -19.14 -0.35
CA ALA A 61 -8.14 -20.44 0.04
C ALA A 61 -6.72 -20.67 -0.54
N GLY A 62 -5.92 -21.47 0.16
CA GLY A 62 -4.59 -21.88 -0.27
C GLY A 62 -3.47 -21.30 0.58
N GLN A 63 -2.32 -21.95 0.51
CA GLN A 63 -1.13 -21.55 1.24
C GLN A 63 -0.33 -20.52 0.45
N ILE A 64 0.17 -19.47 1.11
CA ILE A 64 1.08 -18.50 0.55
C ILE A 64 2.52 -18.95 0.78
N SER A 65 3.29 -18.99 -0.30
CA SER A 65 4.71 -19.40 -0.27
C SER A 65 5.65 -18.23 0.02
N ALA A 66 5.24 -17.02 -0.40
CA ALA A 66 5.96 -15.78 -0.10
C ALA A 66 5.03 -14.56 -0.22
N VAL A 67 5.40 -13.52 0.48
CA VAL A 67 4.87 -12.16 0.28
C VAL A 67 5.87 -11.37 -0.54
N VAL A 68 5.37 -10.55 -1.47
CA VAL A 68 6.19 -9.59 -2.24
C VAL A 68 5.54 -8.22 -2.22
N SER A 69 6.32 -7.20 -1.91
CA SER A 69 5.81 -5.83 -1.75
C SER A 69 6.60 -4.86 -2.62
N PRO A 70 5.98 -3.86 -3.24
CA PRO A 70 6.74 -2.80 -3.88
C PRO A 70 7.44 -1.91 -2.85
N ALA A 71 8.69 -1.59 -3.09
CA ALA A 71 9.43 -0.61 -2.27
C ALA A 71 8.91 0.82 -2.59
N LEU A 72 8.91 1.73 -1.58
CA LEU A 72 9.36 1.56 -0.22
C LEU A 72 8.18 1.30 0.74
N GLY A 73 6.99 1.88 0.47
CA GLY A 73 5.84 1.89 1.38
C GLY A 73 5.37 0.50 1.80
N GLY A 74 5.39 -0.45 0.86
CA GLY A 74 4.95 -1.81 1.07
C GLY A 74 5.88 -2.69 1.92
N ILE A 75 7.15 -2.30 2.12
CA ILE A 75 8.15 -3.21 2.72
C ILE A 75 7.76 -3.61 4.14
N ILE A 76 7.46 -2.65 5.00
CA ILE A 76 7.16 -2.94 6.42
C ILE A 76 5.88 -3.75 6.55
N VAL A 77 4.79 -3.32 5.91
CA VAL A 77 3.53 -4.06 5.97
C VAL A 77 3.64 -5.45 5.35
N GLY A 78 4.40 -5.60 4.25
CA GLY A 78 4.67 -6.90 3.64
C GLY A 78 5.46 -7.83 4.54
N HIS A 79 6.46 -7.31 5.26
CA HIS A 79 7.19 -8.06 6.27
C HIS A 79 6.25 -8.58 7.39
N GLU A 80 5.39 -7.72 7.91
CA GLU A 80 4.45 -8.06 8.97
C GLU A 80 3.38 -9.07 8.52
N VAL A 81 2.90 -8.95 7.28
CA VAL A 81 1.98 -9.95 6.69
C VAL A 81 2.71 -11.28 6.49
N GLY A 82 3.94 -11.27 5.97
CA GLY A 82 4.77 -12.48 5.83
C GLY A 82 4.99 -13.16 7.17
N ARG A 83 5.32 -12.40 8.22
CA ARG A 83 5.46 -12.90 9.59
C ARG A 83 4.15 -13.54 10.10
N ALA A 84 3.03 -12.87 9.89
CA ALA A 84 1.72 -13.36 10.32
C ALA A 84 1.25 -14.60 9.54
N LEU A 85 1.66 -14.74 8.27
CA LEU A 85 1.39 -15.92 7.44
C LEU A 85 2.38 -17.07 7.70
N GLY A 86 3.50 -16.82 8.37
CA GLY A 86 4.57 -17.79 8.60
C GLY A 86 5.38 -18.07 7.33
N THR A 87 5.54 -17.07 6.46
CA THR A 87 6.26 -17.20 5.19
C THR A 87 7.29 -16.09 5.01
N ARG A 88 8.19 -16.26 4.03
CA ARG A 88 9.18 -15.25 3.71
C ARG A 88 8.55 -14.00 3.08
N SER A 89 9.19 -12.86 3.28
CA SER A 89 8.82 -11.60 2.65
C SER A 89 9.98 -11.07 1.83
N CYS A 90 9.67 -10.67 0.59
CA CYS A 90 10.57 -10.05 -0.36
C CYS A 90 9.98 -8.71 -0.81
N PHE A 91 10.74 -7.92 -1.55
CA PHE A 91 10.22 -6.69 -2.14
C PHE A 91 10.78 -6.47 -3.54
N THR A 92 9.98 -5.78 -4.35
CA THR A 92 10.44 -5.23 -5.62
C THR A 92 10.94 -3.81 -5.42
N GLU A 93 11.93 -3.41 -6.18
CA GLU A 93 12.39 -2.03 -6.25
C GLU A 93 12.54 -1.59 -7.70
N ARG A 94 12.44 -0.30 -7.93
CA ARG A 94 12.59 0.26 -9.26
C ARG A 94 14.07 0.39 -9.61
N ALA A 95 14.48 -0.26 -10.71
CA ALA A 95 15.80 -0.16 -11.29
C ALA A 95 15.65 0.20 -12.77
N ASP A 96 16.32 1.25 -13.21
CA ASP A 96 16.28 1.74 -14.60
C ASP A 96 14.83 1.88 -15.14
N GLY A 97 13.96 2.40 -14.29
CA GLY A 97 12.53 2.60 -14.61
C GLY A 97 11.64 1.37 -14.53
N LYS A 98 12.20 0.18 -14.30
CA LYS A 98 11.44 -1.10 -14.20
C LYS A 98 11.41 -1.64 -12.78
N MET A 99 10.28 -2.25 -12.41
CA MET A 99 10.14 -2.96 -11.15
C MET A 99 10.84 -4.32 -11.23
N THR A 100 11.66 -4.68 -10.25
CA THR A 100 12.43 -5.93 -10.26
C THR A 100 12.66 -6.50 -8.87
N LEU A 101 12.73 -7.83 -8.77
CA LEU A 101 13.14 -8.59 -7.58
C LEU A 101 14.64 -8.93 -7.58
N LEU A 102 15.28 -8.86 -8.73
CA LEU A 102 16.59 -9.48 -8.96
C LEU A 102 17.75 -8.76 -8.26
N ARG A 103 17.64 -7.47 -7.97
CA ARG A 103 18.75 -6.67 -7.42
C ARG A 103 19.22 -7.12 -6.03
N ARG A 104 18.34 -7.74 -5.23
CA ARG A 104 18.65 -8.17 -3.84
C ARG A 104 18.92 -9.66 -3.73
N GLY A 105 18.98 -10.38 -4.85
CA GLY A 105 19.18 -11.81 -4.85
C GLY A 105 17.95 -12.60 -4.34
N PHE A 106 16.76 -12.00 -4.37
CA PHE A 106 15.55 -12.74 -4.08
C PHE A 106 15.25 -13.73 -5.20
N VAL A 107 15.08 -15.01 -4.83
CA VAL A 107 14.76 -16.08 -5.76
C VAL A 107 13.34 -16.55 -5.48
N LEU A 108 12.48 -16.44 -6.50
CA LEU A 108 11.15 -17.05 -6.51
C LEU A 108 11.23 -18.30 -7.40
N GLY A 109 10.92 -19.47 -6.81
CA GLY A 109 10.85 -20.72 -7.59
C GLY A 109 9.58 -20.79 -8.44
N PRO A 110 9.58 -21.62 -9.50
CA PRO A 110 8.41 -21.83 -10.35
C PRO A 110 7.18 -22.28 -9.54
N GLY A 111 6.02 -21.70 -9.85
CA GLY A 111 4.72 -22.11 -9.30
C GLY A 111 4.47 -21.72 -7.84
N LEU A 112 5.40 -21.02 -7.17
CA LEU A 112 5.17 -20.53 -5.82
C LEU A 112 4.00 -19.55 -5.76
N SER A 113 3.04 -19.79 -4.86
CA SER A 113 1.89 -18.89 -4.64
C SER A 113 2.33 -17.63 -3.90
N ILE A 114 2.23 -16.48 -4.56
CA ILE A 114 2.74 -15.20 -4.08
C ILE A 114 1.60 -14.24 -3.78
N LEU A 115 1.57 -13.71 -2.57
CA LEU A 115 0.69 -12.59 -2.20
C LEU A 115 1.44 -11.28 -2.38
N VAL A 116 0.89 -10.38 -3.19
CA VAL A 116 1.39 -8.99 -3.27
C VAL A 116 0.81 -8.19 -2.13
N VAL A 117 1.65 -7.44 -1.40
CA VAL A 117 1.21 -6.60 -0.28
C VAL A 117 1.68 -5.16 -0.49
N GLU A 118 0.73 -4.23 -0.47
CA GLU A 118 0.95 -2.79 -0.65
C GLU A 118 0.48 -2.02 0.59
N ASP A 119 1.01 -0.86 0.85
CA ASP A 119 0.47 0.04 1.86
C ASP A 119 -0.82 0.72 1.38
N VAL A 120 -0.79 1.37 0.23
CA VAL A 120 -1.96 2.05 -0.36
C VAL A 120 -2.04 1.77 -1.86
N VAL A 121 -3.13 1.13 -2.30
CA VAL A 121 -3.44 0.99 -3.71
C VAL A 121 -4.21 2.23 -4.18
N THR A 122 -3.59 3.02 -5.08
CA THR A 122 -4.21 4.19 -5.72
C THR A 122 -4.60 3.87 -7.16
N THR A 123 -3.67 3.99 -8.10
CA THR A 123 -3.90 3.59 -9.50
C THR A 123 -3.65 2.10 -9.74
N GLY A 124 -3.06 1.41 -8.79
CA GLY A 124 -2.64 0.01 -8.92
C GLY A 124 -1.38 -0.20 -9.77
N ARG A 125 -0.74 0.87 -10.27
CA ARG A 125 0.41 0.76 -11.19
C ARG A 125 1.59 0.02 -10.56
N SER A 126 2.03 0.41 -9.36
CA SER A 126 3.17 -0.25 -8.67
C SER A 126 2.86 -1.71 -8.36
N THR A 127 1.60 -1.98 -7.99
CA THR A 127 1.10 -3.33 -7.73
C THR A 127 1.14 -4.18 -8.98
N LEU A 128 0.65 -3.66 -10.13
CA LEU A 128 0.67 -4.35 -11.41
C LEU A 128 2.11 -4.65 -11.86
N GLU A 129 3.01 -3.65 -11.80
CA GLU A 129 4.43 -3.84 -12.13
C GLU A 129 5.09 -4.90 -11.22
N THR A 130 4.67 -5.00 -9.96
CA THR A 130 5.13 -6.05 -9.03
C THR A 130 4.61 -7.43 -9.43
N VAL A 131 3.33 -7.52 -9.82
CA VAL A 131 2.72 -8.75 -10.37
C VAL A 131 3.49 -9.24 -11.60
N GLU A 132 3.81 -8.34 -12.53
CA GLU A 132 4.60 -8.65 -13.73
C GLU A 132 6.01 -9.14 -13.38
N ALA A 133 6.70 -8.46 -12.43
CA ALA A 133 8.02 -8.87 -11.97
C ALA A 133 8.02 -10.27 -11.32
N ILE A 134 6.97 -10.61 -10.57
CA ILE A 134 6.78 -11.95 -9.97
C ILE A 134 6.63 -13.00 -11.08
N ARG A 135 5.77 -12.74 -12.07
CA ARG A 135 5.55 -13.66 -13.21
C ARG A 135 6.83 -13.85 -14.01
N PHE A 136 7.59 -12.79 -14.24
CA PHE A 136 8.89 -12.85 -14.93
C PHE A 136 9.88 -13.76 -14.20
N CYS A 137 9.83 -13.80 -12.86
CA CYS A 137 10.65 -14.70 -12.03
C CYS A 137 10.06 -16.12 -11.88
N GLY A 138 8.97 -16.46 -12.59
CA GLY A 138 8.32 -17.77 -12.54
C GLY A 138 7.37 -17.98 -11.36
N GLY A 139 7.17 -16.98 -10.51
CA GLY A 139 6.20 -17.02 -9.40
C GLY A 139 4.76 -16.91 -9.91
N LYS A 140 3.80 -17.40 -9.11
CA LYS A 140 2.37 -17.33 -9.39
C LYS A 140 1.72 -16.31 -8.43
N PRO A 141 1.45 -15.06 -8.86
CA PRO A 141 0.65 -14.13 -8.06
C PRO A 141 -0.75 -14.71 -7.85
N VAL A 142 -1.25 -14.68 -6.62
CA VAL A 142 -2.58 -15.23 -6.29
C VAL A 142 -3.54 -14.16 -5.78
N GLY A 143 -3.06 -12.96 -5.51
CA GLY A 143 -3.86 -11.81 -5.16
C GLY A 143 -3.04 -10.68 -4.55
N VAL A 144 -3.75 -9.66 -4.13
CA VAL A 144 -3.22 -8.42 -3.57
C VAL A 144 -3.86 -8.16 -2.22
N ALA A 145 -3.06 -7.73 -1.24
CA ALA A 145 -3.57 -7.21 0.04
C ALA A 145 -3.02 -5.80 0.28
N SER A 146 -3.81 -4.90 0.87
CA SER A 146 -3.35 -3.54 1.20
C SER A 146 -3.96 -3.01 2.49
N ILE A 147 -3.28 -2.05 3.12
CA ILE A 147 -3.87 -1.32 4.26
C ILE A 147 -5.07 -0.53 3.75
N ALA A 148 -4.87 0.25 2.69
CA ALA A 148 -5.93 1.07 2.12
C ALA A 148 -6.07 0.86 0.60
N ASN A 149 -7.32 0.78 0.17
CA ASN A 149 -7.69 0.83 -1.24
C ASN A 149 -8.32 2.19 -1.55
N ARG A 150 -7.70 2.94 -2.45
CA ARG A 150 -8.19 4.23 -2.98
C ARG A 150 -8.49 4.16 -4.48
N SER A 151 -8.37 2.97 -5.07
CA SER A 151 -8.58 2.78 -6.51
C SER A 151 -10.05 2.59 -6.88
N GLY A 152 -10.88 2.21 -5.91
CA GLY A 152 -12.26 1.76 -6.18
C GLY A 152 -12.35 0.38 -6.86
N LEU A 153 -11.21 -0.28 -7.11
CA LEU A 153 -11.16 -1.60 -7.74
C LEU A 153 -11.30 -2.70 -6.68
N ASP A 154 -11.87 -3.82 -7.05
CA ASP A 154 -11.95 -5.06 -6.25
C ASP A 154 -10.93 -6.12 -6.69
N ASN A 155 -10.23 -5.86 -7.80
CA ASN A 155 -9.16 -6.71 -8.33
C ASN A 155 -8.08 -5.89 -9.06
N ILE A 156 -6.88 -6.47 -9.18
CA ILE A 156 -5.78 -5.96 -9.99
C ILE A 156 -5.38 -7.07 -10.97
N ASP A 157 -5.57 -6.83 -12.25
CA ASP A 157 -5.24 -7.81 -13.31
C ASP A 157 -5.89 -9.19 -13.09
N GLY A 158 -7.17 -9.17 -12.67
CA GLY A 158 -7.93 -10.38 -12.34
C GLY A 158 -7.59 -11.04 -11.00
N LEU A 159 -6.63 -10.48 -10.24
CA LEU A 159 -6.25 -10.94 -8.92
C LEU A 159 -7.10 -10.24 -7.85
N PRO A 160 -7.70 -10.95 -6.88
CA PRO A 160 -8.51 -10.34 -5.84
C PRO A 160 -7.70 -9.33 -5.02
N LEU A 161 -8.29 -8.18 -4.73
CA LEU A 161 -7.74 -7.13 -3.87
C LEU A 161 -8.46 -7.13 -2.52
N ILE A 162 -7.75 -7.49 -1.46
CA ILE A 162 -8.27 -7.51 -0.09
C ILE A 162 -7.63 -6.37 0.71
N SER A 163 -8.42 -5.41 1.14
CA SER A 163 -7.94 -4.25 1.90
C SER A 163 -8.53 -4.16 3.29
N LEU A 164 -7.82 -3.53 4.21
CA LEU A 164 -8.37 -3.25 5.55
C LEU A 164 -9.44 -2.17 5.49
N ILE A 165 -9.21 -1.13 4.66
CA ILE A 165 -10.16 -0.05 4.44
C ILE A 165 -10.21 0.31 2.95
N THR A 166 -11.37 0.78 2.52
CA THR A 166 -11.54 1.49 1.25
C THR A 166 -11.79 2.95 1.58
N LEU A 167 -11.00 3.84 0.99
CA LEU A 167 -11.08 5.28 1.21
C LEU A 167 -11.43 5.97 -0.10
N ASP A 168 -12.59 6.59 -0.11
CA ASP A 168 -12.97 7.53 -1.16
C ASP A 168 -12.58 8.95 -0.71
N ILE A 169 -11.33 9.32 -1.01
CA ILE A 169 -10.80 10.64 -0.68
C ILE A 169 -10.97 11.54 -1.90
N PRO A 170 -11.79 12.59 -1.80
CA PRO A 170 -12.02 13.49 -2.91
C PRO A 170 -10.74 14.22 -3.33
N THR A 171 -10.61 14.46 -4.63
CA THR A 171 -9.50 15.23 -5.18
C THR A 171 -10.04 16.31 -6.11
N PHE A 172 -9.40 17.47 -6.11
CA PHE A 172 -9.84 18.66 -6.83
C PHE A 172 -8.71 19.23 -7.68
N LYS A 173 -9.04 19.78 -8.84
CA LYS A 173 -8.13 20.68 -9.56
C LYS A 173 -7.99 21.97 -8.76
N VAL A 174 -6.85 22.66 -8.87
CA VAL A 174 -6.54 23.90 -8.14
C VAL A 174 -7.66 24.94 -8.27
N ASN A 175 -8.18 25.14 -9.48
CA ASN A 175 -9.22 26.11 -9.78
C ASN A 175 -10.64 25.69 -9.33
N ALA A 176 -10.82 24.46 -8.85
CA ALA A 176 -12.08 23.91 -8.34
C ALA A 176 -11.96 23.41 -6.90
N CYS A 177 -10.85 23.72 -6.21
CA CYS A 177 -10.63 23.29 -4.86
C CYS A 177 -11.34 24.23 -3.86
N PRO A 178 -12.27 23.70 -3.04
CA PRO A 178 -12.99 24.53 -2.06
C PRO A 178 -12.07 25.15 -1.01
N GLN A 179 -10.99 24.46 -0.65
CA GLN A 179 -10.02 24.94 0.33
C GLN A 179 -9.13 26.06 -0.24
N CYS A 180 -8.80 26.03 -1.55
CA CYS A 180 -8.18 27.17 -2.22
C CYS A 180 -9.12 28.39 -2.22
N ALA A 181 -10.40 28.19 -2.49
CA ALA A 181 -11.40 29.27 -2.46
C ALA A 181 -11.54 29.87 -1.05
N ALA A 182 -11.35 29.06 -0.01
CA ALA A 182 -11.34 29.49 1.39
C ALA A 182 -9.98 30.07 1.85
N HIS A 183 -8.98 30.18 0.95
CA HIS A 183 -7.61 30.63 1.26
C HIS A 183 -6.90 29.82 2.38
N GLU A 184 -7.26 28.54 2.53
CA GLU A 184 -6.58 27.66 3.48
C GLU A 184 -5.13 27.37 3.03
N PRO A 185 -4.16 27.41 3.97
CA PRO A 185 -2.76 27.16 3.65
C PRO A 185 -2.59 25.71 3.14
N ILE A 186 -1.84 25.59 2.02
CA ILE A 186 -1.60 24.31 1.39
C ILE A 186 -0.35 23.62 1.98
N GLN A 187 -0.46 22.31 2.20
CA GLN A 187 0.64 21.46 2.64
C GLN A 187 1.03 20.52 1.48
N LYS A 188 2.32 20.20 1.38
CA LYS A 188 2.85 19.25 0.40
C LYS A 188 3.59 18.12 1.13
N PRO A 189 2.86 17.09 1.63
CA PRO A 189 3.46 15.97 2.33
C PRO A 189 4.42 15.19 1.42
N GLY A 190 5.50 14.65 2.00
CA GLY A 190 6.48 13.84 1.25
C GLY A 190 7.44 14.64 0.37
N SER A 191 7.32 15.96 0.29
CA SER A 191 8.35 16.83 -0.29
C SER A 191 9.50 16.96 0.70
N ARG A 192 10.76 16.86 0.22
CA ARG A 192 11.91 17.27 1.03
C ARG A 192 11.68 18.72 1.42
N PRO A 193 11.92 19.13 2.70
CA PRO A 193 11.94 20.55 3.02
C PRO A 193 12.88 21.24 2.05
N ALA A 194 12.46 22.37 1.49
CA ALA A 194 13.36 23.20 0.71
C ALA A 194 14.57 23.49 1.63
N THR A 195 15.75 23.03 1.23
CA THR A 195 16.98 23.38 1.92
C THR A 195 17.09 24.90 1.86
N SER A 196 16.87 25.54 3.00
CA SER A 196 17.20 26.94 3.22
C SER A 196 18.71 27.17 3.10
#